data_759e1092d0c69da9ac228a24df58321b
#
_entry.id   759e1092d0c69da9ac228a24df58321b
#
_cell.length_a   1.000
_cell.length_b   1.000
_cell.length_c   1.000
_cell.angle_alpha   90.00
_cell.angle_beta   90.00
_cell.angle_gamma   90.00
#
_symmetry.space_group_name_H-M   'P 1'
#
loop_
_entity.id
_entity.type
_entity.pdbx_description
1 polymer ?
#
loop_
_entity_poly.entity_id
_entity_poly.type
_entity_poly.pdbx_seq_one_letter_code
_entity_poly.pdbx_strand_id
1 'polypeptide(L)'
;MVLATGNAERLTDTIEQRGHEYVLAKPRDFDIYLSSSVHGYDSLYLNGEKLVASQYDACISRLGEQREFGGKVIRQLRNMGIFCTQSGDAIDTCADKFKSAQIMSKAHIRVPKQFYTNDPNMAKTLIDKLGGLPVILKELSGSKGKGLILLESPRQTNMTLESYLGGGRKIILQEYLDNGGRDERHIVCDGRVVNSMQRQSPDDDIRANLSLNGTGTAITPDPETEKMCIDAVAAIPGLNFAGVDIMKSKDATGNELPYFIEINSNPGDMIIDVTGHNHYEDLLDFVEKNCKKKQPTGGGENSSKQSTAYLAALQWLNRPMAKKYLKANYPETYARYLRDGIIHED
;
A
#
# COMPACT_ATOMS: atom_id res chain seq x y z
N MET A 1 -1.21 -13.29 -12.19
CA MET A 1 -1.70 -13.75 -10.87
C MET A 1 -2.51 -12.65 -10.20
N VAL A 2 -3.62 -12.99 -9.55
CA VAL A 2 -4.36 -12.09 -8.65
C VAL A 2 -4.23 -12.63 -7.23
N LEU A 3 -3.58 -11.86 -6.34
CA LEU A 3 -3.43 -12.19 -4.93
C LEU A 3 -4.48 -11.41 -4.11
N ALA A 4 -5.55 -12.07 -3.70
CA ALA A 4 -6.70 -11.42 -3.08
C ALA A 4 -7.16 -12.11 -1.79
N THR A 5 -7.72 -11.33 -0.84
CA THR A 5 -8.31 -11.83 0.41
C THR A 5 -9.83 -11.69 0.47
N GLY A 6 -10.43 -11.02 -0.48
CA GLY A 6 -11.88 -10.78 -0.59
C GLY A 6 -12.40 -11.05 -1.99
N ASN A 7 -13.55 -10.48 -2.29
CA ASN A 7 -14.09 -10.51 -3.64
C ASN A 7 -13.17 -9.72 -4.60
N ALA A 8 -12.81 -10.33 -5.73
CA ALA A 8 -12.03 -9.74 -6.80
C ALA A 8 -12.71 -9.93 -8.18
N GLU A 9 -14.00 -10.27 -8.17
CA GLU A 9 -14.77 -10.63 -9.35
C GLU A 9 -14.70 -9.56 -10.45
N ARG A 10 -14.93 -8.30 -10.13
CA ARG A 10 -14.81 -7.21 -11.13
C ARG A 10 -13.44 -7.11 -11.77
N LEU A 11 -12.37 -7.32 -10.98
CA LEU A 11 -11.01 -7.35 -11.51
C LEU A 11 -10.80 -8.58 -12.40
N THR A 12 -11.23 -9.75 -11.95
CA THR A 12 -11.05 -10.99 -12.75
C THR A 12 -11.86 -10.95 -14.04
N ASP A 13 -13.09 -10.45 -14.00
CA ASP A 13 -13.91 -10.23 -15.19
C ASP A 13 -13.23 -9.29 -16.19
N THR A 14 -12.64 -8.18 -15.69
CA THR A 14 -11.90 -7.24 -16.54
C THR A 14 -10.67 -7.91 -17.17
N ILE A 15 -9.96 -8.73 -16.42
CA ILE A 15 -8.80 -9.50 -16.91
C ILE A 15 -9.22 -10.45 -18.05
N GLU A 16 -10.32 -11.19 -17.88
CA GLU A 16 -10.86 -12.12 -18.89
C GLU A 16 -11.36 -11.38 -20.15
N GLN A 17 -12.08 -10.28 -19.96
CA GLN A 17 -12.57 -9.44 -21.07
C GLN A 17 -11.43 -8.89 -21.93
N ARG A 18 -10.27 -8.65 -21.32
CA ARG A 18 -9.04 -8.22 -22.04
C ARG A 18 -8.24 -9.39 -22.63
N GLY A 19 -8.73 -10.62 -22.50
CA GLY A 19 -8.11 -11.82 -23.08
C GLY A 19 -6.89 -12.32 -22.33
N HIS A 20 -6.75 -11.98 -21.04
CA HIS A 20 -5.68 -12.48 -20.18
C HIS A 20 -6.14 -13.69 -19.36
N GLU A 21 -5.19 -14.57 -19.07
CA GLU A 21 -5.36 -15.65 -18.11
C GLU A 21 -4.91 -15.23 -16.71
N TYR A 22 -5.55 -15.76 -15.68
CA TYR A 22 -5.16 -15.49 -14.30
C TYR A 22 -5.21 -16.71 -13.39
N VAL A 23 -4.43 -16.67 -12.34
CA VAL A 23 -4.54 -17.54 -11.18
C VAL A 23 -4.98 -16.68 -10.01
N LEU A 24 -6.14 -17.00 -9.42
CA LEU A 24 -6.61 -16.36 -8.19
C LEU A 24 -6.08 -17.14 -7.00
N ALA A 25 -5.31 -16.48 -6.14
CA ALA A 25 -4.70 -17.06 -4.96
C ALA A 25 -4.94 -16.19 -3.71
N LYS A 26 -4.94 -16.81 -2.54
CA LYS A 26 -5.02 -16.13 -1.24
C LYS A 26 -3.66 -16.20 -0.56
N PRO A 27 -3.31 -15.27 0.34
CA PRO A 27 -2.05 -15.35 1.08
C PRO A 27 -1.82 -16.70 1.76
N ARG A 28 -2.85 -17.31 2.34
CA ARG A 28 -2.77 -18.60 3.01
C ARG A 28 -2.44 -19.80 2.12
N ASP A 29 -2.53 -19.64 0.80
CA ASP A 29 -2.23 -20.69 -0.17
C ASP A 29 -0.73 -20.76 -0.47
N PHE A 30 0.06 -19.85 0.12
CA PHE A 30 1.50 -19.75 -0.08
C PHE A 30 2.30 -20.20 1.13
N ASP A 31 3.45 -20.81 0.85
CA ASP A 31 4.52 -21.06 1.80
C ASP A 31 5.81 -20.42 1.31
N ILE A 32 6.50 -19.71 2.21
CA ILE A 32 7.78 -19.06 1.91
C ILE A 32 8.89 -19.87 2.58
N TYR A 33 9.77 -20.44 1.79
CA TYR A 33 10.95 -21.12 2.29
C TYR A 33 12.18 -20.25 2.06
N LEU A 34 12.96 -19.99 3.08
CA LEU A 34 14.20 -19.23 3.00
C LEU A 34 15.38 -20.14 3.29
N SER A 35 16.39 -20.09 2.41
CA SER A 35 17.66 -20.76 2.64
C SER A 35 18.83 -19.84 2.28
N SER A 36 20.00 -20.12 2.81
CA SER A 36 21.25 -19.41 2.49
C SER A 36 21.84 -19.79 1.14
N SER A 37 21.16 -20.62 0.33
CA SER A 37 21.63 -20.99 -1.00
C SER A 37 21.53 -19.81 -1.97
N VAL A 38 22.39 -19.79 -2.98
CA VAL A 38 22.45 -18.75 -4.02
C VAL A 38 21.14 -18.65 -4.83
N HIS A 39 20.33 -19.70 -4.81
CA HIS A 39 19.02 -19.78 -5.44
C HIS A 39 17.84 -19.56 -4.46
N GLY A 40 18.10 -18.97 -3.29
CA GLY A 40 17.11 -18.76 -2.22
C GLY A 40 15.90 -17.89 -2.60
N TYR A 41 15.95 -17.18 -3.72
CA TYR A 41 14.83 -16.38 -4.22
C TYR A 41 13.74 -17.20 -4.91
N ASP A 42 14.00 -18.49 -5.25
CA ASP A 42 13.04 -19.38 -5.91
C ASP A 42 12.27 -20.26 -4.90
N SER A 43 12.04 -19.75 -3.72
CA SER A 43 11.52 -20.56 -2.60
C SER A 43 10.10 -20.16 -2.20
N LEU A 44 9.24 -19.93 -3.16
CA LEU A 44 7.81 -19.71 -2.95
C LEU A 44 7.03 -20.93 -3.46
N TYR A 45 6.12 -21.41 -2.64
CA TYR A 45 5.23 -22.52 -2.96
C TYR A 45 3.79 -22.02 -2.99
N LEU A 46 3.01 -22.50 -3.93
CA LEU A 46 1.57 -22.25 -4.05
C LEU A 46 0.86 -23.59 -3.97
N ASN A 47 0.00 -23.77 -2.98
CA ASN A 47 -0.71 -25.05 -2.71
C ASN A 47 0.23 -26.27 -2.61
N GLY A 48 1.40 -26.09 -2.00
CA GLY A 48 2.42 -27.12 -1.82
C GLY A 48 3.32 -27.36 -3.04
N GLU A 49 3.04 -26.74 -4.17
CA GLU A 49 3.88 -26.85 -5.37
C GLU A 49 4.82 -25.64 -5.51
N LYS A 50 6.06 -25.89 -5.93
CA LYS A 50 7.04 -24.83 -6.13
C LYS A 50 6.60 -23.90 -7.24
N LEU A 51 6.45 -22.59 -6.93
CA LEU A 51 6.05 -21.58 -7.88
C LEU A 51 7.20 -21.31 -8.87
N VAL A 52 6.90 -21.38 -10.15
CA VAL A 52 7.84 -21.07 -11.24
C VAL A 52 7.57 -19.65 -11.74
N ALA A 53 8.49 -18.72 -11.45
CA ALA A 53 8.31 -17.29 -11.78
C ALA A 53 8.04 -17.05 -13.28
N SER A 54 8.59 -17.91 -14.16
CA SER A 54 8.39 -17.78 -15.60
C SER A 54 6.95 -18.03 -16.09
N GLN A 55 6.08 -18.54 -15.24
CA GLN A 55 4.67 -18.77 -15.56
C GLN A 55 3.80 -17.54 -15.33
N TYR A 56 4.33 -16.46 -14.71
CA TYR A 56 3.58 -15.28 -14.36
C TYR A 56 4.26 -14.03 -14.89
N ASP A 57 3.52 -13.18 -15.59
CA ASP A 57 4.01 -11.87 -16.08
C ASP A 57 3.87 -10.81 -15.00
N ALA A 58 2.77 -10.87 -14.22
CA ALA A 58 2.46 -9.90 -13.20
C ALA A 58 1.71 -10.51 -12.01
N CYS A 59 1.75 -9.80 -10.88
CA CYS A 59 0.90 -10.01 -9.72
C CYS A 59 0.14 -8.73 -9.39
N ILE A 60 -1.18 -8.79 -9.41
CA ILE A 60 -2.08 -7.73 -8.95
C ILE A 60 -2.54 -8.08 -7.54
N SER A 61 -2.33 -7.17 -6.58
CA SER A 61 -2.68 -7.40 -5.18
C SER A 61 -3.98 -6.72 -4.79
N ARG A 62 -4.87 -7.50 -4.12
CA ARG A 62 -6.16 -7.06 -3.57
C ARG A 62 -6.26 -7.51 -2.11
N LEU A 63 -5.36 -7.01 -1.26
CA LEU A 63 -5.19 -7.45 0.13
C LEU A 63 -5.97 -6.53 1.09
N GLY A 64 -7.11 -7.00 1.58
CA GLY A 64 -7.88 -6.36 2.66
C GLY A 64 -7.45 -6.89 4.03
N GLU A 65 -7.53 -8.20 4.20
CA GLU A 65 -7.09 -8.96 5.38
C GLU A 65 -5.78 -9.69 5.08
N GLN A 66 -5.15 -10.28 6.10
CA GLN A 66 -3.88 -11.00 5.95
C GLN A 66 -2.77 -10.21 5.22
N ARG A 67 -2.82 -8.88 5.32
CA ARG A 67 -1.89 -7.96 4.63
C ARG A 67 -0.44 -8.22 5.00
N GLU A 68 -0.18 -8.52 6.27
CA GLU A 68 1.17 -8.77 6.77
C GLU A 68 1.83 -9.95 6.04
N PHE A 69 1.15 -11.10 5.96
CA PHE A 69 1.68 -12.25 5.25
C PHE A 69 1.64 -12.04 3.73
N GLY A 70 0.56 -11.50 3.20
CA GLY A 70 0.44 -11.17 1.78
C GLY A 70 1.53 -10.20 1.28
N GLY A 71 1.92 -9.23 2.10
CA GLY A 71 3.05 -8.33 1.82
C GLY A 71 4.38 -9.07 1.72
N LYS A 72 4.60 -10.10 2.57
CA LYS A 72 5.78 -10.99 2.48
C LYS A 72 5.77 -11.80 1.18
N VAL A 73 4.60 -12.33 0.80
CA VAL A 73 4.44 -13.05 -0.49
C VAL A 73 4.77 -12.12 -1.68
N ILE A 74 4.23 -10.90 -1.70
CA ILE A 74 4.52 -9.92 -2.76
C ILE A 74 6.01 -9.56 -2.79
N ARG A 75 6.65 -9.39 -1.64
CA ARG A 75 8.11 -9.14 -1.58
C ARG A 75 8.88 -10.29 -2.22
N GLN A 76 8.47 -11.54 -1.94
CA GLN A 76 9.12 -12.72 -2.54
C GLN A 76 8.87 -12.79 -4.04
N LEU A 77 7.64 -12.58 -4.51
CA LEU A 77 7.32 -12.54 -5.95
C LEU A 77 8.16 -11.49 -6.69
N ARG A 78 8.32 -10.29 -6.11
CA ARG A 78 9.19 -9.24 -6.67
C ARG A 78 10.65 -9.64 -6.73
N ASN A 79 11.16 -10.32 -5.68
CA ASN A 79 12.54 -10.83 -5.65
C ASN A 79 12.76 -11.90 -6.73
N MET A 80 11.70 -12.67 -7.05
CA MET A 80 11.71 -13.65 -8.16
C MET A 80 11.58 -13.00 -9.55
N GLY A 81 11.45 -11.67 -9.63
CA GLY A 81 11.38 -10.90 -10.86
C GLY A 81 9.99 -10.78 -11.48
N ILE A 82 8.93 -11.15 -10.73
CA ILE A 82 7.54 -10.94 -11.16
C ILE A 82 7.17 -9.47 -10.92
N PHE A 83 6.62 -8.82 -11.94
CA PHE A 83 6.08 -7.48 -11.78
C PHE A 83 4.90 -7.51 -10.80
N CYS A 84 4.91 -6.64 -9.79
CA CYS A 84 3.79 -6.51 -8.83
C CYS A 84 3.30 -5.08 -8.85
N THR A 85 1.98 -4.88 -8.89
CA THR A 85 1.35 -3.55 -8.91
C THR A 85 1.71 -2.71 -7.68
N GLN A 86 2.04 -3.38 -6.56
CA GLN A 86 2.43 -2.73 -5.30
C GLN A 86 3.59 -3.50 -4.66
N SER A 87 4.38 -2.83 -3.83
CA SER A 87 5.35 -3.48 -2.96
C SER A 87 4.71 -3.90 -1.63
N GLY A 88 5.27 -4.93 -0.98
CA GLY A 88 4.85 -5.32 0.37
C GLY A 88 5.00 -4.16 1.37
N ASP A 89 6.09 -3.38 1.25
CA ASP A 89 6.35 -2.22 2.12
C ASP A 89 5.34 -1.08 1.91
N ALA A 90 4.87 -0.88 0.66
CA ALA A 90 3.82 0.08 0.36
C ALA A 90 2.48 -0.33 1.01
N ILE A 91 2.14 -1.63 0.94
CA ILE A 91 0.93 -2.17 1.58
C ILE A 91 0.99 -1.98 3.10
N ASP A 92 2.12 -2.32 3.73
CA ASP A 92 2.33 -2.14 5.17
C ASP A 92 2.26 -0.66 5.57
N THR A 93 2.79 0.24 4.72
CA THR A 93 2.72 1.69 4.96
C THR A 93 1.30 2.22 4.88
N CYS A 94 0.52 1.82 3.87
CA CYS A 94 -0.88 2.22 3.74
C CYS A 94 -1.75 1.67 4.88
N ALA A 95 -1.37 0.54 5.47
CA ALA A 95 -2.10 -0.06 6.59
C ALA A 95 -1.92 0.70 7.92
N ASP A 96 -0.85 1.47 8.06
CA ASP A 96 -0.52 2.26 9.25
C ASP A 96 -0.86 3.73 9.00
N LYS A 97 -1.98 4.19 9.58
CA LYS A 97 -2.50 5.55 9.40
C LYS A 97 -1.53 6.62 9.86
N PHE A 98 -0.80 6.38 10.94
CA PHE A 98 0.13 7.38 11.45
C PHE A 98 1.43 7.42 10.64
N LYS A 99 1.94 6.26 10.25
CA LYS A 99 3.11 6.16 9.37
C LYS A 99 2.86 6.84 8.02
N SER A 100 1.69 6.60 7.41
CA SER A 100 1.32 7.26 6.16
C SER A 100 1.24 8.79 6.34
N ALA A 101 0.59 9.26 7.42
CA ALA A 101 0.52 10.70 7.72
C ALA A 101 1.91 11.33 7.96
N GLN A 102 2.86 10.63 8.60
CA GLN A 102 4.24 11.10 8.75
C GLN A 102 4.94 11.26 7.40
N ILE A 103 4.73 10.32 6.47
CA ILE A 103 5.28 10.40 5.11
C ILE A 103 4.69 11.59 4.37
N MET A 104 3.35 11.78 4.44
CA MET A 104 2.68 12.92 3.81
C MET A 104 3.17 14.25 4.36
N SER A 105 3.28 14.38 5.68
CA SER A 105 3.81 15.58 6.33
C SER A 105 5.24 15.88 5.88
N LYS A 106 6.10 14.86 5.79
CA LYS A 106 7.47 15.01 5.28
C LYS A 106 7.49 15.44 3.80
N ALA A 107 6.53 15.01 3.01
CA ALA A 107 6.36 15.39 1.60
C ALA A 107 5.66 16.76 1.44
N HIS A 108 5.43 17.50 2.50
CA HIS A 108 4.72 18.79 2.52
C HIS A 108 3.26 18.71 2.01
N ILE A 109 2.65 17.52 2.07
CA ILE A 109 1.24 17.33 1.81
C ILE A 109 0.46 17.70 3.06
N ARG A 110 -0.58 18.52 2.91
CA ARG A 110 -1.39 18.99 4.04
C ARG A 110 -2.14 17.84 4.68
N VAL A 111 -1.85 17.60 5.97
CA VAL A 111 -2.54 16.65 6.85
C VAL A 111 -3.21 17.43 7.99
N PRO A 112 -4.31 16.94 8.58
CA PRO A 112 -4.84 17.51 9.81
C PRO A 112 -3.78 17.51 10.91
N LYS A 113 -3.78 18.49 11.80
CA LYS A 113 -2.93 18.45 12.99
C LYS A 113 -3.30 17.23 13.82
N GLN A 114 -2.31 16.47 14.24
CA GLN A 114 -2.56 15.25 14.99
C GLN A 114 -1.39 14.87 15.89
N PHE A 115 -1.72 14.21 17.00
CA PHE A 115 -0.76 13.63 17.92
C PHE A 115 -1.00 12.12 18.03
N TYR A 116 0.09 11.39 18.14
CA TYR A 116 0.10 10.01 18.53
C TYR A 116 0.59 9.91 19.96
N THR A 117 -0.20 9.34 20.86
CA THR A 117 0.14 9.25 22.28
C THR A 117 -0.33 7.94 22.89
N ASN A 118 0.38 7.52 23.94
CA ASN A 118 0.00 6.45 24.87
C ASN A 118 0.01 6.96 26.33
N ASP A 119 0.14 8.27 26.54
CA ASP A 119 0.14 8.89 27.86
C ASP A 119 -1.15 9.70 28.10
N PRO A 120 -2.03 9.23 29.00
CA PRO A 120 -3.28 9.94 29.33
C PRO A 120 -3.03 11.31 29.94
N ASN A 121 -1.93 11.49 30.68
CA ASN A 121 -1.64 12.76 31.34
C ASN A 121 -1.31 13.88 30.36
N MET A 122 -0.75 13.52 29.20
CA MET A 122 -0.43 14.47 28.14
C MET A 122 -1.62 14.82 27.26
N ALA A 123 -2.67 13.98 27.23
CA ALA A 123 -3.76 14.11 26.27
C ALA A 123 -4.46 15.48 26.34
N LYS A 124 -4.70 16.03 27.54
CA LYS A 124 -5.30 17.36 27.69
C LYS A 124 -4.43 18.45 27.06
N THR A 125 -3.13 18.46 27.38
CA THR A 125 -2.17 19.43 26.80
C THR A 125 -2.10 19.30 25.27
N LEU A 126 -2.20 18.07 24.75
CA LEU A 126 -2.19 17.82 23.31
C LEU A 126 -3.45 18.34 22.64
N ILE A 127 -4.63 18.20 23.27
CA ILE A 127 -5.89 18.76 22.77
C ILE A 127 -5.81 20.28 22.68
N ASP A 128 -5.27 20.96 23.69
CA ASP A 128 -5.08 22.42 23.67
C ASP A 128 -4.17 22.84 22.48
N LYS A 129 -3.13 22.06 22.19
CA LYS A 129 -2.24 22.30 21.03
C LYS A 129 -2.93 22.05 19.68
N LEU A 130 -3.98 21.21 19.63
CA LEU A 130 -4.80 21.01 18.43
C LEU A 130 -5.80 22.15 18.19
N GLY A 131 -5.96 23.07 19.13
CA GLY A 131 -6.89 24.18 19.05
C GLY A 131 -8.08 24.02 19.98
N GLY A 132 -8.08 23.04 20.86
CA GLY A 132 -9.17 22.72 21.78
C GLY A 132 -10.16 21.71 21.20
N LEU A 133 -11.28 21.55 21.90
CA LEU A 133 -12.39 20.70 21.48
C LEU A 133 -13.25 21.41 20.41
N PRO A 134 -13.87 20.68 19.49
CA PRO A 134 -13.89 19.23 19.37
C PRO A 134 -12.62 18.64 18.74
N VAL A 135 -12.29 17.38 19.06
CA VAL A 135 -11.20 16.63 18.45
C VAL A 135 -11.65 15.22 18.11
N ILE A 136 -11.00 14.59 17.15
CA ILE A 136 -11.22 13.21 16.76
C ILE A 136 -10.19 12.30 17.45
N LEU A 137 -10.68 11.27 18.15
CA LEU A 137 -9.89 10.15 18.61
C LEU A 137 -9.98 9.03 17.58
N LYS A 138 -8.83 8.48 17.17
CA LYS A 138 -8.73 7.35 16.25
C LYS A 138 -7.90 6.23 16.87
N GLU A 139 -8.36 4.99 16.75
CA GLU A 139 -7.51 3.82 17.00
C GLU A 139 -6.58 3.56 15.81
N LEU A 140 -5.36 3.08 16.10
CA LEU A 140 -4.38 2.74 15.06
C LEU A 140 -4.82 1.59 14.16
N SER A 141 -5.54 0.62 14.71
CA SER A 141 -5.89 -0.64 14.06
C SER A 141 -7.34 -0.71 13.56
N GLY A 142 -8.06 0.41 13.47
CA GLY A 142 -9.44 0.47 13.00
C GLY A 142 -9.56 0.50 11.48
N SER A 143 -10.53 -0.23 10.91
CA SER A 143 -10.94 -0.13 9.51
C SER A 143 -12.43 0.21 9.41
N LYS A 144 -12.87 0.81 8.28
CA LYS A 144 -14.26 1.17 7.98
C LYS A 144 -14.90 2.11 9.02
N GLY A 145 -14.12 3.06 9.57
CA GLY A 145 -14.62 4.03 10.56
C GLY A 145 -14.86 3.46 11.98
N LYS A 146 -14.55 2.18 12.22
CA LYS A 146 -14.58 1.61 13.58
C LYS A 146 -13.43 2.20 14.41
N GLY A 147 -13.73 2.62 15.65
CA GLY A 147 -12.72 3.24 16.54
C GLY A 147 -12.45 4.72 16.26
N LEU A 148 -13.38 5.43 15.60
CA LEU A 148 -13.38 6.87 15.46
C LEU A 148 -14.41 7.46 16.43
N ILE A 149 -13.97 8.37 17.30
CA ILE A 149 -14.82 9.01 18.33
C ILE A 149 -14.62 10.52 18.26
N LEU A 150 -15.74 11.26 18.15
CA LEU A 150 -15.74 12.70 18.32
C LEU A 150 -15.76 13.03 19.81
N LEU A 151 -14.81 13.82 20.28
CA LEU A 151 -14.71 14.31 21.65
C LEU A 151 -15.09 15.80 21.66
N GLU A 152 -16.26 16.11 22.24
CA GLU A 152 -16.85 17.45 22.19
C GLU A 152 -16.82 18.17 23.53
N SER A 153 -16.72 17.42 24.63
CA SER A 153 -16.74 18.00 25.97
C SER A 153 -15.60 17.49 26.85
N PRO A 154 -15.11 18.28 27.81
CA PRO A 154 -14.04 17.86 28.72
C PRO A 154 -14.38 16.58 29.51
N ARG A 155 -15.66 16.41 29.91
CA ARG A 155 -16.13 15.25 30.66
C ARG A 155 -16.04 13.97 29.81
N GLN A 156 -16.61 14.01 28.59
CA GLN A 156 -16.56 12.91 27.66
C GLN A 156 -15.10 12.54 27.33
N THR A 157 -14.28 13.55 27.07
CA THR A 157 -12.87 13.39 26.75
C THR A 157 -12.12 12.64 27.85
N ASN A 158 -12.23 13.09 29.11
CA ASN A 158 -11.56 12.45 30.24
C ASN A 158 -11.96 10.97 30.37
N MET A 159 -13.27 10.68 30.38
CA MET A 159 -13.80 9.31 30.49
C MET A 159 -13.30 8.41 29.35
N THR A 160 -13.31 8.93 28.12
CA THR A 160 -12.85 8.17 26.95
C THR A 160 -11.34 7.92 27.01
N LEU A 161 -10.54 8.94 27.31
CA LEU A 161 -9.08 8.81 27.40
C LEU A 161 -8.67 7.86 28.52
N GLU A 162 -9.29 7.94 29.71
CA GLU A 162 -9.03 7.00 30.80
C GLU A 162 -9.31 5.56 30.38
N SER A 163 -10.44 5.31 29.69
CA SER A 163 -10.81 3.98 29.21
C SER A 163 -9.82 3.43 28.17
N TYR A 164 -9.43 4.26 27.23
CA TYR A 164 -8.55 3.82 26.14
C TYR A 164 -7.10 3.68 26.56
N LEU A 165 -6.55 4.69 27.22
CA LEU A 165 -5.14 4.75 27.59
C LEU A 165 -4.86 3.93 28.84
N GLY A 166 -5.81 3.85 29.79
CA GLY A 166 -5.72 2.97 30.97
C GLY A 166 -5.56 1.49 30.60
N GLY A 167 -6.08 1.08 29.41
CA GLY A 167 -5.86 -0.23 28.82
C GLY A 167 -4.57 -0.36 28.00
N GLY A 168 -3.66 0.64 28.03
CA GLY A 168 -2.41 0.63 27.27
C GLY A 168 -2.60 0.78 25.75
N ARG A 169 -3.76 1.21 25.30
CA ARG A 169 -4.04 1.42 23.88
C ARG A 169 -3.32 2.68 23.39
N LYS A 170 -2.84 2.60 22.17
CA LYS A 170 -2.24 3.73 21.46
C LYS A 170 -3.31 4.41 20.64
N ILE A 171 -3.37 5.75 20.69
CA ILE A 171 -4.40 6.54 20.01
C ILE A 171 -3.78 7.67 19.21
N ILE A 172 -4.53 8.08 18.18
CA ILE A 172 -4.30 9.34 17.46
C ILE A 172 -5.37 10.33 17.94
N LEU A 173 -4.94 11.50 18.39
CA LEU A 173 -5.78 12.67 18.59
C LEU A 173 -5.59 13.60 17.41
N GLN A 174 -6.65 13.94 16.71
CA GLN A 174 -6.64 14.77 15.50
C GLN A 174 -7.57 15.96 15.67
N GLU A 175 -7.19 17.13 15.14
CA GLU A 175 -8.09 18.27 15.06
C GLU A 175 -9.36 17.88 14.29
N TYR A 176 -10.49 18.40 14.71
CA TYR A 176 -11.74 18.23 13.98
C TYR A 176 -11.76 19.20 12.78
N LEU A 177 -11.93 18.64 11.59
CA LEU A 177 -12.15 19.41 10.37
C LEU A 177 -13.65 19.45 10.11
N ASP A 178 -14.26 20.63 10.20
CA ASP A 178 -15.65 20.78 9.78
C ASP A 178 -15.73 20.71 8.26
N ASN A 179 -16.23 19.59 7.77
CA ASN A 179 -16.37 19.26 6.36
C ASN A 179 -17.81 19.04 5.93
N GLY A 180 -18.79 19.33 6.83
CA GLY A 180 -20.20 19.08 6.59
C GLY A 180 -20.55 17.60 6.35
N GLY A 181 -19.79 16.68 6.96
CA GLY A 181 -19.96 15.23 6.78
C GLY A 181 -19.57 14.73 5.39
N ARG A 182 -18.74 15.47 4.64
CA ARG A 182 -18.30 15.13 3.27
C ARG A 182 -16.84 14.77 3.23
N ASP A 183 -16.50 13.78 2.43
CA ASP A 183 -15.13 13.52 2.01
C ASP A 183 -15.08 13.12 0.53
N GLU A 184 -13.89 13.12 -0.05
CA GLU A 184 -13.66 12.72 -1.42
C GLU A 184 -12.76 11.49 -1.45
N ARG A 185 -13.11 10.50 -2.28
CA ARG A 185 -12.25 9.36 -2.60
C ARG A 185 -11.79 9.44 -4.04
N HIS A 186 -10.47 9.39 -4.22
CA HIS A 186 -9.82 9.42 -5.53
C HIS A 186 -9.02 8.15 -5.73
N ILE A 187 -9.19 7.51 -6.88
CA ILE A 187 -8.34 6.38 -7.28
C ILE A 187 -7.21 6.92 -8.12
N VAL A 188 -6.00 6.64 -7.69
CA VAL A 188 -4.78 6.99 -8.43
C VAL A 188 -4.17 5.73 -9.01
N CYS A 189 -3.86 5.76 -10.29
CA CYS A 189 -3.18 4.69 -11.03
C CYS A 189 -2.15 5.30 -11.99
N ASP A 190 -0.94 4.75 -12.02
CA ASP A 190 0.16 5.20 -12.92
C ASP A 190 0.38 6.74 -12.90
N GLY A 191 0.33 7.34 -11.71
CA GLY A 191 0.54 8.79 -11.53
C GLY A 191 -0.61 9.68 -12.03
N ARG A 192 -1.80 9.15 -12.21
CA ARG A 192 -3.01 9.89 -12.63
C ARG A 192 -4.17 9.57 -11.70
N VAL A 193 -5.03 10.55 -11.44
CA VAL A 193 -6.35 10.30 -10.86
C VAL A 193 -7.26 9.75 -11.95
N VAL A 194 -7.71 8.49 -11.79
CA VAL A 194 -8.51 7.78 -12.79
C VAL A 194 -9.98 7.68 -12.43
N ASN A 195 -10.32 7.84 -11.14
CA ASN A 195 -11.71 7.80 -10.70
C ASN A 195 -11.89 8.64 -9.44
N SER A 196 -13.03 9.31 -9.29
CA SER A 196 -13.28 10.21 -8.16
C SER A 196 -14.74 10.25 -7.77
N MET A 197 -15.00 10.19 -6.45
CA MET A 197 -16.34 10.40 -5.91
C MET A 197 -16.28 11.23 -4.63
N GLN A 198 -17.30 12.04 -4.43
CA GLN A 198 -17.62 12.63 -3.14
C GLN A 198 -18.54 11.67 -2.38
N ARG A 199 -18.27 11.51 -1.07
CA ARG A 199 -19.14 10.76 -0.16
C ARG A 199 -19.78 11.73 0.82
N GLN A 200 -21.04 11.51 1.12
CA GLN A 200 -21.79 12.27 2.13
C GLN A 200 -22.26 11.32 3.22
N SER A 201 -21.97 11.63 4.48
CA SER A 201 -22.52 10.90 5.63
C SER A 201 -24.03 11.15 5.77
N PRO A 202 -24.76 10.21 6.40
CA PRO A 202 -26.09 10.51 6.93
C PRO A 202 -26.00 11.65 7.95
N ASP A 203 -27.11 12.41 8.13
CA ASP A 203 -27.15 13.67 8.89
C ASP A 203 -26.56 13.62 10.31
N ASP A 204 -26.57 12.47 10.96
CA ASP A 204 -26.11 12.29 12.34
C ASP A 204 -24.70 11.60 12.47
N ASP A 205 -24.00 11.37 11.36
CA ASP A 205 -22.69 10.66 11.41
C ASP A 205 -21.57 11.52 10.83
N ILE A 206 -20.49 11.67 11.59
CA ILE A 206 -19.27 12.36 11.15
C ILE A 206 -18.47 11.56 10.11
N ARG A 207 -18.88 10.32 9.82
CA ARG A 207 -18.17 9.39 8.93
C ARG A 207 -18.86 9.34 7.56
N ALA A 208 -18.22 9.87 6.54
CA ALA A 208 -18.75 9.86 5.16
C ALA A 208 -18.57 8.50 4.42
N ASN A 209 -18.49 7.39 5.15
CA ASN A 209 -18.26 6.08 4.54
C ASN A 209 -19.56 5.50 3.94
N LEU A 210 -19.56 5.19 2.63
CA LEU A 210 -20.71 4.57 1.94
C LEU A 210 -21.15 3.25 2.58
N SER A 211 -20.24 2.48 3.19
CA SER A 211 -20.59 1.24 3.89
C SER A 211 -21.43 1.46 5.16
N LEU A 212 -21.64 2.71 5.57
CA LEU A 212 -22.44 3.14 6.72
C LEU A 212 -23.67 3.95 6.28
N ASN A 213 -24.28 3.62 5.13
CA ASN A 213 -25.44 4.28 4.53
C ASN A 213 -25.17 5.71 4.01
N GLY A 214 -23.91 6.09 3.79
CA GLY A 214 -23.56 7.32 3.10
C GLY A 214 -23.97 7.29 1.62
N THR A 215 -24.14 8.45 1.01
CA THR A 215 -24.36 8.59 -0.44
C THR A 215 -23.07 8.94 -1.16
N GLY A 216 -22.96 8.53 -2.43
CA GLY A 216 -21.83 8.83 -3.29
C GLY A 216 -22.26 9.57 -4.55
N THR A 217 -21.45 10.53 -4.99
CA THR A 217 -21.65 11.27 -6.24
C THR A 217 -20.34 11.33 -7.01
N ALA A 218 -20.38 11.06 -8.32
CA ALA A 218 -19.21 11.21 -9.18
C ALA A 218 -18.78 12.67 -9.25
N ILE A 219 -17.48 12.92 -9.13
CA ILE A 219 -16.92 14.28 -9.18
C ILE A 219 -15.67 14.31 -10.08
N THR A 220 -15.31 15.53 -10.48
CA THR A 220 -13.98 15.84 -11.03
C THR A 220 -13.21 16.59 -9.95
N PRO A 221 -12.01 16.13 -9.52
CA PRO A 221 -11.24 16.86 -8.50
C PRO A 221 -10.77 18.21 -9.07
N ASP A 222 -10.66 19.20 -8.19
CA ASP A 222 -9.95 20.43 -8.53
C ASP A 222 -8.43 20.16 -8.66
N PRO A 223 -7.67 21.06 -9.33
CA PRO A 223 -6.25 20.85 -9.60
C PRO A 223 -5.37 20.68 -8.35
N GLU A 224 -5.71 21.33 -7.22
CA GLU A 224 -4.96 21.20 -5.96
C GLU A 224 -5.19 19.82 -5.35
N THR A 225 -6.44 19.37 -5.32
CA THR A 225 -6.84 18.03 -4.85
C THR A 225 -6.24 16.93 -5.72
N GLU A 226 -6.31 17.06 -7.05
CA GLU A 226 -5.72 16.10 -7.99
C GLU A 226 -4.22 15.97 -7.77
N LYS A 227 -3.51 17.11 -7.72
CA LYS A 227 -2.06 17.13 -7.45
C LYS A 227 -1.74 16.48 -6.10
N MET A 228 -2.49 16.79 -5.05
CA MET A 228 -2.30 16.22 -3.71
C MET A 228 -2.41 14.68 -3.74
N CYS A 229 -3.40 14.13 -4.45
CA CYS A 229 -3.60 12.69 -4.58
C CYS A 229 -2.43 12.01 -5.32
N ILE A 230 -1.96 12.62 -6.41
CA ILE A 230 -0.82 12.11 -7.18
C ILE A 230 0.45 12.13 -6.32
N ASP A 231 0.74 13.25 -5.67
CA ASP A 231 1.91 13.41 -4.81
C ASP A 231 1.87 12.44 -3.60
N ALA A 232 0.69 12.19 -3.04
CA ALA A 232 0.52 11.25 -1.93
C ALA A 232 0.89 9.81 -2.33
N VAL A 233 0.47 9.35 -3.50
CA VAL A 233 0.83 8.03 -4.00
C VAL A 233 2.32 7.98 -4.35
N ALA A 234 2.86 9.01 -4.99
CA ALA A 234 4.28 9.10 -5.34
C ALA A 234 5.21 9.13 -4.11
N ALA A 235 4.74 9.66 -2.97
CA ALA A 235 5.50 9.70 -1.73
C ALA A 235 5.72 8.31 -1.09
N ILE A 236 4.99 7.27 -1.52
CA ILE A 236 5.12 5.90 -1.01
C ILE A 236 5.78 5.01 -2.08
N PRO A 237 7.07 4.67 -1.96
CA PRO A 237 7.76 3.88 -2.97
C PRO A 237 7.12 2.51 -3.23
N GLY A 238 6.86 2.21 -4.49
CA GLY A 238 6.26 0.96 -4.92
C GLY A 238 4.74 0.88 -4.74
N LEU A 239 4.07 2.02 -4.56
CA LEU A 239 2.63 2.16 -4.59
C LEU A 239 2.22 2.76 -5.95
N ASN A 240 1.57 1.98 -6.81
CA ASN A 240 1.19 2.44 -8.15
C ASN A 240 -0.33 2.47 -8.38
N PHE A 241 -1.08 1.89 -7.45
CA PHE A 241 -2.54 1.88 -7.46
C PHE A 241 -3.04 2.03 -6.02
N ALA A 242 -3.82 3.08 -5.75
CA ALA A 242 -4.34 3.34 -4.41
C ALA A 242 -5.60 4.22 -4.44
N GLY A 243 -6.40 4.11 -3.38
CA GLY A 243 -7.44 5.07 -3.06
C GLY A 243 -6.91 6.11 -2.07
N VAL A 244 -7.08 7.37 -2.37
CA VAL A 244 -6.72 8.50 -1.49
C VAL A 244 -7.99 9.17 -1.00
N ASP A 245 -8.11 9.35 0.31
CA ASP A 245 -9.23 10.03 0.94
C ASP A 245 -8.82 11.46 1.32
N ILE A 246 -9.60 12.42 0.86
CA ILE A 246 -9.39 13.85 1.04
C ILE A 246 -10.61 14.42 1.76
N MET A 247 -10.39 15.25 2.78
CA MET A 247 -11.42 16.14 3.33
C MET A 247 -11.13 17.58 2.95
N LYS A 248 -12.16 18.33 2.62
CA LYS A 248 -12.07 19.76 2.44
C LYS A 248 -12.64 20.47 3.65
N SER A 249 -11.91 21.44 4.18
CA SER A 249 -12.33 22.26 5.31
C SER A 249 -11.88 23.69 5.11
N LYS A 250 -12.64 24.63 5.66
CA LYS A 250 -12.32 26.06 5.57
C LYS A 250 -11.20 26.42 6.53
N ASP A 251 -10.27 27.21 6.05
CA ASP A 251 -9.26 27.87 6.87
C ASP A 251 -9.83 29.09 7.60
N ALA A 252 -9.00 29.75 8.40
CA ALA A 252 -9.38 30.96 9.14
C ALA A 252 -9.80 32.14 8.23
N THR A 253 -9.47 32.12 6.95
CA THR A 253 -9.85 33.14 5.96
C THR A 253 -11.10 32.77 5.16
N GLY A 254 -11.66 31.57 5.40
CA GLY A 254 -12.86 31.05 4.73
C GLY A 254 -12.57 30.30 3.43
N ASN A 255 -11.31 30.13 3.04
CA ASN A 255 -10.91 29.34 1.87
C ASN A 255 -11.04 27.86 2.16
N GLU A 256 -11.67 27.11 1.27
CA GLU A 256 -11.76 25.66 1.35
C GLU A 256 -10.45 25.01 0.89
N LEU A 257 -9.79 24.28 1.79
CA LEU A 257 -8.50 23.64 1.55
C LEU A 257 -8.62 22.12 1.65
N PRO A 258 -7.96 21.36 0.74
CA PRO A 258 -7.91 19.91 0.84
C PRO A 258 -6.93 19.44 1.92
N TYR A 259 -7.29 18.39 2.64
CA TYR A 259 -6.47 17.70 3.63
C TYR A 259 -6.42 16.22 3.34
N PHE A 260 -5.24 15.65 3.28
CA PHE A 260 -5.04 14.21 3.18
C PHE A 260 -5.49 13.52 4.48
N ILE A 261 -6.33 12.50 4.37
CA ILE A 261 -6.86 11.76 5.52
C ILE A 261 -6.29 10.35 5.61
N GLU A 262 -6.37 9.58 4.53
CA GLU A 262 -5.79 8.24 4.47
C GLU A 262 -5.50 7.80 3.03
N ILE A 263 -4.67 6.78 2.91
CA ILE A 263 -4.35 6.13 1.65
C ILE A 263 -4.54 4.63 1.77
N ASN A 264 -5.23 4.05 0.81
CA ASN A 264 -5.61 2.65 0.79
C ASN A 264 -4.97 1.92 -0.40
N SER A 265 -4.11 0.94 -0.13
CA SER A 265 -3.53 0.09 -1.16
C SER A 265 -4.52 -0.90 -1.80
N ASN A 266 -5.70 -1.04 -1.21
CA ASN A 266 -6.78 -1.90 -1.72
C ASN A 266 -8.11 -1.14 -1.66
N PRO A 267 -8.34 -0.15 -2.55
CA PRO A 267 -9.59 0.60 -2.57
C PRO A 267 -10.78 -0.32 -2.91
N GLY A 268 -11.93 -0.05 -2.31
CA GLY A 268 -13.16 -0.81 -2.57
C GLY A 268 -13.79 -0.44 -3.92
N ASP A 269 -14.64 -1.32 -4.43
CA ASP A 269 -15.23 -1.25 -5.78
C ASP A 269 -16.49 -0.36 -5.86
N MET A 270 -17.05 0.09 -4.73
CA MET A 270 -18.29 0.90 -4.68
C MET A 270 -18.16 2.20 -5.49
N ILE A 271 -16.98 2.74 -5.66
CA ILE A 271 -16.75 3.92 -6.51
C ILE A 271 -17.10 3.63 -7.99
N ILE A 272 -16.92 2.39 -8.46
CA ILE A 272 -17.30 1.97 -9.81
C ILE A 272 -18.82 2.08 -9.98
N ASP A 273 -19.59 1.64 -8.96
CA ASP A 273 -21.05 1.72 -9.00
C ASP A 273 -21.57 3.17 -9.03
N VAL A 274 -20.85 4.07 -8.34
CA VAL A 274 -21.21 5.49 -8.26
C VAL A 274 -20.88 6.24 -9.55
N THR A 275 -19.71 5.95 -10.13
CA THR A 275 -19.17 6.74 -11.27
C THR A 275 -19.43 6.11 -12.62
N GLY A 276 -19.72 4.79 -12.66
CA GLY A 276 -19.81 4.02 -13.90
C GLY A 276 -18.46 3.75 -14.56
N HIS A 277 -17.34 4.26 -14.01
CA HIS A 277 -16.01 4.04 -14.56
C HIS A 277 -15.29 2.89 -13.86
N ASN A 278 -14.92 1.87 -14.64
CA ASN A 278 -14.18 0.70 -14.16
C ASN A 278 -12.65 0.98 -14.14
N HIS A 279 -12.16 1.46 -13.02
CA HIS A 279 -10.73 1.79 -12.85
C HIS A 279 -9.78 0.58 -12.94
N TYR A 280 -10.30 -0.64 -13.07
CA TYR A 280 -9.47 -1.82 -13.36
C TYR A 280 -8.97 -1.84 -14.80
N GLU A 281 -9.65 -1.15 -15.72
CA GLU A 281 -9.13 -0.93 -17.07
C GLU A 281 -7.82 -0.14 -17.02
N ASP A 282 -7.78 0.95 -16.26
CA ASP A 282 -6.56 1.75 -16.06
C ASP A 282 -5.46 0.94 -15.37
N LEU A 283 -5.83 0.09 -14.41
CA LEU A 283 -4.88 -0.78 -13.72
C LEU A 283 -4.29 -1.81 -14.68
N LEU A 284 -5.08 -2.39 -15.58
CA LEU A 284 -4.59 -3.33 -16.59
C LEU A 284 -3.73 -2.64 -17.64
N ASP A 285 -4.09 -1.44 -18.08
CA ASP A 285 -3.22 -0.62 -18.95
C ASP A 285 -1.84 -0.41 -18.31
N PHE A 286 -1.81 -0.08 -17.01
CA PHE A 286 -0.57 0.05 -16.25
C PHE A 286 0.20 -1.28 -16.19
N VAL A 287 -0.46 -2.40 -15.92
CA VAL A 287 0.17 -3.71 -15.86
C VAL A 287 0.75 -4.11 -17.22
N GLU A 288 -0.01 -4.00 -18.29
CA GLU A 288 0.40 -4.35 -19.66
C GLU A 288 1.59 -3.50 -20.14
N LYS A 289 1.61 -2.21 -19.78
CA LYS A 289 2.70 -1.29 -20.08
C LYS A 289 4.01 -1.68 -19.38
N ASN A 290 3.92 -2.19 -18.14
CA ASN A 290 5.08 -2.36 -17.26
C ASN A 290 5.50 -3.82 -17.08
N CYS A 291 4.62 -4.82 -17.30
CA CYS A 291 5.03 -6.20 -17.31
C CYS A 291 5.87 -6.47 -18.56
N LYS A 292 7.03 -7.08 -18.38
CA LYS A 292 7.88 -7.48 -19.50
C LYS A 292 7.15 -8.59 -20.25
N LYS A 293 6.72 -8.34 -21.51
CA LYS A 293 6.27 -9.40 -22.40
C LYS A 293 7.41 -10.40 -22.55
N LYS A 294 7.26 -11.60 -22.00
CA LYS A 294 8.16 -12.70 -22.28
C LYS A 294 7.94 -13.04 -23.75
N GLN A 295 8.98 -12.87 -24.56
CA GLN A 295 8.95 -13.44 -25.92
C GLN A 295 8.75 -14.94 -25.79
N PRO A 296 7.91 -15.58 -26.63
CA PRO A 296 7.83 -17.03 -26.70
C PRO A 296 9.25 -17.56 -26.88
N THR A 297 9.68 -18.46 -26.02
CA THR A 297 10.97 -19.13 -26.12
C THR A 297 10.98 -20.06 -27.32
N GLY A 298 11.14 -19.49 -28.49
CA GLY A 298 11.75 -20.16 -29.61
C GLY A 298 13.21 -20.35 -29.25
N GLY A 299 13.69 -21.58 -29.22
CA GLY A 299 15.03 -21.94 -28.76
C GLY A 299 16.11 -21.12 -29.45
N GLY A 300 17.06 -20.61 -28.69
CA GLY A 300 18.28 -19.95 -29.17
C GLY A 300 18.79 -18.88 -28.22
N GLU A 301 19.80 -19.23 -27.44
CA GLU A 301 20.90 -18.45 -26.92
C GLU A 301 20.65 -17.07 -26.26
N ASN A 302 20.93 -17.07 -24.95
CA ASN A 302 21.55 -16.01 -24.13
C ASN A 302 21.52 -14.55 -24.61
N SER A 303 20.65 -13.74 -23.97
CA SER A 303 21.05 -12.40 -23.52
C SER A 303 20.24 -12.01 -22.28
N SER A 304 20.67 -12.48 -21.10
CA SER A 304 20.20 -11.97 -19.80
C SER A 304 20.79 -10.58 -19.58
N LYS A 305 19.99 -9.53 -19.75
CA LYS A 305 20.27 -8.25 -19.08
C LYS A 305 20.10 -8.49 -17.58
N GLN A 306 21.21 -8.77 -16.92
CA GLN A 306 21.31 -9.01 -15.48
C GLN A 306 20.81 -7.77 -14.72
N SER A 307 19.99 -7.96 -13.68
CA SER A 307 19.50 -6.84 -12.86
C SER A 307 20.69 -6.10 -12.23
N THR A 308 20.56 -4.79 -11.99
CA THR A 308 21.61 -3.96 -11.37
C THR A 308 22.07 -4.55 -10.02
N ALA A 309 21.16 -5.17 -9.25
CA ALA A 309 21.47 -5.86 -8.01
C ALA A 309 22.31 -7.13 -8.24
N TYR A 310 22.05 -7.89 -9.29
CA TYR A 310 22.83 -9.06 -9.67
C TYR A 310 24.24 -8.66 -10.11
N LEU A 311 24.37 -7.61 -10.92
CA LEU A 311 25.67 -7.06 -11.34
C LEU A 311 26.49 -6.54 -10.14
N ALA A 312 25.83 -5.87 -9.17
CA ALA A 312 26.46 -5.43 -7.94
C ALA A 312 26.94 -6.62 -7.07
N ALA A 313 26.13 -7.69 -6.99
CA ALA A 313 26.52 -8.91 -6.28
C ALA A 313 27.70 -9.62 -6.95
N LEU A 314 27.73 -9.71 -8.29
CA LEU A 314 28.86 -10.25 -9.04
C LEU A 314 30.14 -9.41 -8.85
N GLN A 315 30.02 -8.09 -8.87
CA GLN A 315 31.14 -7.19 -8.59
C GLN A 315 31.66 -7.36 -7.16
N TRP A 316 30.78 -7.55 -6.18
CA TRP A 316 31.17 -7.81 -4.80
C TRP A 316 31.88 -9.16 -4.65
N LEU A 317 31.36 -10.23 -5.27
CA LEU A 317 31.91 -11.57 -5.24
C LEU A 317 33.33 -11.63 -5.89
N ASN A 318 33.58 -10.78 -6.88
CA ASN A 318 34.91 -10.69 -7.55
C ASN A 318 35.92 -9.81 -6.81
N ARG A 319 35.59 -9.24 -5.65
CA ARG A 319 36.59 -8.55 -4.82
C ARG A 319 37.53 -9.55 -4.17
N PRO A 320 38.83 -9.24 -4.07
CA PRO A 320 39.84 -10.16 -3.50
C PRO A 320 39.50 -10.68 -2.10
N MET A 321 38.90 -9.80 -1.25
CA MET A 321 38.51 -10.15 0.10
C MET A 321 37.33 -11.12 0.14
N ALA A 322 36.34 -10.96 -0.75
CA ALA A 322 35.21 -11.87 -0.85
C ALA A 322 35.61 -13.24 -1.39
N LYS A 323 36.46 -13.28 -2.41
CA LYS A 323 37.05 -14.52 -2.94
C LYS A 323 37.87 -15.27 -1.88
N LYS A 324 38.71 -14.55 -1.14
CA LYS A 324 39.48 -15.12 -0.03
C LYS A 324 38.59 -15.71 1.06
N TYR A 325 37.53 -15.01 1.43
CA TYR A 325 36.56 -15.47 2.42
C TYR A 325 35.81 -16.72 1.94
N LEU A 326 35.31 -16.73 0.69
CA LEU A 326 34.62 -17.87 0.10
C LEU A 326 35.54 -19.10 0.02
N LYS A 327 36.77 -18.91 -0.44
CA LYS A 327 37.76 -20.00 -0.55
C LYS A 327 38.08 -20.64 0.80
N ALA A 328 38.16 -19.82 1.86
CA ALA A 328 38.52 -20.28 3.21
C ALA A 328 37.33 -20.97 3.93
N ASN A 329 36.11 -20.46 3.76
CA ASN A 329 34.96 -20.90 4.55
C ASN A 329 33.95 -21.75 3.77
N TYR A 330 33.97 -21.68 2.43
CA TYR A 330 33.02 -22.37 1.54
C TYR A 330 33.75 -22.88 0.26
N PRO A 331 34.72 -23.81 0.40
CA PRO A 331 35.58 -24.22 -0.71
C PRO A 331 34.83 -24.85 -1.88
N GLU A 332 33.80 -25.63 -1.62
CA GLU A 332 32.98 -26.24 -2.67
C GLU A 332 32.18 -25.20 -3.46
N THR A 333 31.63 -24.19 -2.76
CA THR A 333 30.94 -23.08 -3.40
C THR A 333 31.89 -22.22 -4.20
N TYR A 334 33.10 -21.97 -3.70
CA TYR A 334 34.12 -21.25 -4.42
C TYR A 334 34.52 -21.99 -5.73
N ALA A 335 34.79 -23.31 -5.66
CA ALA A 335 35.12 -24.14 -6.82
C ALA A 335 33.99 -24.17 -7.86
N ARG A 336 32.74 -24.20 -7.40
CA ARG A 336 31.58 -24.13 -8.29
C ARG A 336 31.48 -22.76 -8.98
N TYR A 337 31.64 -21.65 -8.26
CA TYR A 337 31.60 -20.31 -8.84
C TYR A 337 32.69 -20.05 -9.87
N LEU A 338 33.87 -20.60 -9.66
CA LEU A 338 34.94 -20.60 -10.69
C LEU A 338 34.52 -21.37 -11.94
N ARG A 339 34.00 -22.59 -11.76
CA ARG A 339 33.56 -23.44 -12.86
C ARG A 339 32.42 -22.82 -13.66
N ASP A 340 31.50 -22.16 -12.98
CA ASP A 340 30.30 -21.53 -13.57
C ASP A 340 30.63 -20.13 -14.12
N GLY A 341 31.88 -19.64 -14.05
CA GLY A 341 32.28 -18.33 -14.53
C GLY A 341 31.71 -17.13 -13.76
N ILE A 342 31.22 -17.37 -12.52
CA ILE A 342 30.65 -16.33 -11.65
C ILE A 342 31.73 -15.47 -11.01
N ILE A 343 32.86 -16.10 -10.65
CA ILE A 343 34.07 -15.44 -10.17
C ILE A 343 35.29 -15.88 -11.05
N HIS A 344 36.29 -15.02 -11.13
CA HIS A 344 37.50 -15.29 -11.88
C HIS A 344 38.72 -15.44 -10.93
N GLU A 345 39.70 -16.29 -11.25
CA GLU A 345 40.97 -16.30 -10.54
C GLU A 345 41.73 -15.00 -10.80
N ASP A 346 42.46 -14.53 -9.79
CA ASP A 346 43.28 -13.31 -9.89
C ASP A 346 44.54 -13.56 -10.71
#